data_291532af262a577bb52f18b68b199e42
#
_entry.id   291532af262a577bb52f18b68b199e42
#
_cell.length_a   1.000
_cell.length_b   1.000
_cell.length_c   1.000
_cell.angle_alpha   90.00
_cell.angle_beta   90.00
_cell.angle_gamma   90.00
#
_symmetry.space_group_name_H-M   'P 1'
#
loop_
_entity.id
_entity.type
_entity.pdbx_description
1 polymer ?
#
loop_
_entity_poly.entity_id
_entity_poly.type
_entity_poly.pdbx_seq_one_letter_code
_entity_poly.pdbx_strand_id
1 'polypeptide(L)'
;IAGLIPGSVPITIKKGNFTWKPRVYWRRNEDEYVFIRKNPSIYRNVHISNKIAAELNGSYTSNAGVTGFGLETAKVVLSSNNLGDNNRFVSTLFLEHRVELFNKKLDITPGVALTYFSDFKFFAFPGVDVGYELLDNLKVYGNLGYTYRIPTFTDLNYKSPNTIGNPDLEPEKAFSQEIGVKWNTVRFNVSVAVFNRNSNHLID
;
A
#
# COMPACT_ATOMS: atom_id res chain seq x y z
N ILE A 1 6.91 -16.38 15.27
CA ILE A 1 7.86 -16.99 14.31
C ILE A 1 7.52 -16.40 12.95
N ALA A 2 8.45 -15.58 12.41
CA ALA A 2 8.26 -14.92 11.12
C ALA A 2 8.19 -15.96 10.00
N GLY A 3 7.14 -15.84 9.17
CA GLY A 3 6.88 -16.77 8.09
C GLY A 3 7.94 -16.72 6.99
N LEU A 4 8.23 -17.86 6.42
CA LEU A 4 9.01 -18.02 5.20
C LEU A 4 8.34 -17.21 4.08
N ILE A 5 9.07 -16.27 3.50
CA ILE A 5 8.73 -15.66 2.22
C ILE A 5 9.37 -16.56 1.15
N PRO A 6 8.64 -17.33 0.37
CA PRO A 6 9.21 -17.95 -0.81
C PRO A 6 9.64 -16.83 -1.75
N GLY A 7 10.91 -16.84 -2.16
CA GLY A 7 11.50 -15.80 -2.96
C GLY A 7 10.77 -15.64 -4.30
N SER A 8 10.30 -14.44 -4.59
CA SER A 8 9.87 -14.08 -5.94
C SER A 8 11.10 -13.75 -6.77
N VAL A 9 11.27 -14.38 -7.93
CA VAL A 9 12.28 -13.96 -8.90
C VAL A 9 11.73 -12.74 -9.65
N PRO A 10 12.36 -11.57 -9.57
CA PRO A 10 11.92 -10.40 -10.32
C PRO A 10 12.23 -10.62 -11.81
N ILE A 11 11.19 -10.70 -12.63
CA ILE A 11 11.31 -10.77 -14.08
C ILE A 11 11.09 -9.36 -14.62
N THR A 12 12.01 -8.89 -15.48
CA THR A 12 11.85 -7.62 -16.20
C THR A 12 11.98 -7.89 -17.70
N ILE A 13 10.96 -7.54 -18.45
CA ILE A 13 10.89 -7.70 -19.90
C ILE A 13 10.86 -6.29 -20.50
N LYS A 14 11.84 -5.97 -21.38
CA LYS A 14 11.89 -4.69 -22.10
C LYS A 14 11.68 -4.95 -23.58
N LYS A 15 10.74 -4.22 -24.20
CA LYS A 15 10.46 -4.28 -25.63
C LYS A 15 10.12 -2.88 -26.14
N GLY A 16 11.05 -2.28 -26.90
CA GLY A 16 10.92 -0.89 -27.33
C GLY A 16 10.78 0.04 -26.12
N ASN A 17 9.76 0.86 -26.13
CA ASN A 17 9.46 1.83 -25.06
C ASN A 17 8.70 1.22 -23.88
N PHE A 18 8.36 -0.07 -23.93
CA PHE A 18 7.66 -0.77 -22.86
C PHE A 18 8.61 -1.52 -21.93
N THR A 19 8.34 -1.44 -20.65
CA THR A 19 8.93 -2.29 -19.62
C THR A 19 7.80 -3.00 -18.88
N TRP A 20 7.91 -4.32 -18.72
CA TRP A 20 6.94 -5.17 -18.02
C TRP A 20 7.61 -5.89 -16.86
N LYS A 21 6.91 -6.01 -15.75
CA LYS A 21 7.39 -6.67 -14.53
C LYS A 21 6.30 -7.58 -13.97
N PRO A 22 6.08 -8.77 -14.56
CA PRO A 22 5.18 -9.75 -14.00
C PRO A 22 5.75 -10.32 -12.71
N ARG A 23 4.89 -10.60 -11.74
CA ARG A 23 5.24 -11.26 -10.49
C ARG A 23 4.08 -12.11 -9.98
N VAL A 24 4.38 -13.30 -9.48
CA VAL A 24 3.46 -14.12 -8.70
C VAL A 24 4.13 -14.43 -7.37
N TYR A 25 3.39 -14.33 -6.28
CA TYR A 25 3.93 -14.63 -4.98
C TYR A 25 2.89 -15.25 -4.05
N TRP A 26 3.38 -16.00 -3.09
CA TRP A 26 2.64 -16.50 -1.96
C TRP A 26 3.34 -16.12 -0.66
N ARG A 27 2.57 -15.67 0.31
CA ARG A 27 3.04 -15.36 1.66
C ARG A 27 2.16 -16.08 2.66
N ARG A 28 2.80 -16.81 3.58
CA ARG A 28 2.16 -17.41 4.75
C ARG A 28 2.71 -16.77 6.01
N ASN A 29 1.82 -16.32 6.88
CA ASN A 29 2.15 -15.88 8.22
C ASN A 29 1.43 -16.81 9.23
N GLU A 30 2.13 -17.15 10.29
CA GLU A 30 1.59 -17.86 11.43
C GLU A 30 1.95 -17.06 12.68
N ASP A 31 0.93 -16.70 13.44
CA ASP A 31 1.05 -15.95 14.68
C ASP A 31 0.36 -16.71 15.80
N GLU A 32 1.07 -16.84 16.93
CA GLU A 32 0.58 -17.51 18.13
C GLU A 32 0.73 -16.58 19.32
N TYR A 33 -0.40 -16.28 19.96
CA TYR A 33 -0.46 -15.55 21.22
C TYR A 33 -0.87 -16.46 22.35
N VAL A 34 -0.05 -16.52 23.41
CA VAL A 34 -0.32 -17.27 24.65
C VAL A 34 -0.30 -16.28 25.82
N PHE A 35 -1.45 -16.12 26.48
CA PHE A 35 -1.58 -15.18 27.60
C PHE A 35 -0.82 -15.67 28.84
N ILE A 36 -1.02 -16.95 29.23
CA ILE A 36 -0.32 -17.54 30.38
C ILE A 36 0.63 -18.63 29.89
N ARG A 37 1.92 -18.30 29.76
CA ARG A 37 2.93 -19.24 29.23
C ARG A 37 3.06 -20.55 30.00
N LYS A 38 2.82 -20.52 31.33
CA LYS A 38 2.85 -21.73 32.19
C LYS A 38 1.61 -22.63 32.02
N ASN A 39 0.53 -22.07 31.48
CA ASN A 39 -0.71 -22.82 31.18
C ASN A 39 -1.36 -22.27 29.90
N PRO A 40 -0.86 -22.68 28.72
CA PRO A 40 -1.34 -22.18 27.42
C PRO A 40 -2.82 -22.51 27.15
N SER A 41 -3.40 -23.53 27.83
CA SER A 41 -4.78 -23.90 27.60
C SER A 41 -5.81 -22.89 28.10
N ILE A 42 -5.42 -21.94 28.97
CA ILE A 42 -6.33 -20.93 29.51
C ILE A 42 -6.73 -19.93 28.42
N TYR A 43 -5.76 -19.43 27.65
CA TYR A 43 -6.03 -18.51 26.54
C TYR A 43 -4.88 -18.57 25.52
N ARG A 44 -5.20 -19.07 24.34
CA ARG A 44 -4.26 -19.21 23.21
C ARG A 44 -4.96 -18.85 21.91
N ASN A 45 -4.43 -17.89 21.20
CA ASN A 45 -4.86 -17.54 19.86
C ASN A 45 -3.83 -17.99 18.83
N VAL A 46 -4.30 -18.61 17.78
CA VAL A 46 -3.49 -19.03 16.62
C VAL A 46 -4.13 -18.44 15.37
N HIS A 47 -3.35 -17.71 14.61
CA HIS A 47 -3.76 -17.08 13.37
C HIS A 47 -2.85 -17.55 12.24
N ILE A 48 -3.41 -18.16 11.22
CA ILE A 48 -2.70 -18.59 10.03
C ILE A 48 -3.27 -17.82 8.85
N SER A 49 -2.46 -16.95 8.24
CA SER A 49 -2.87 -16.19 7.08
C SER A 49 -2.04 -16.55 5.85
N ASN A 50 -2.70 -16.70 4.72
CA ASN A 50 -2.09 -16.92 3.41
C ASN A 50 -2.53 -15.81 2.46
N LYS A 51 -1.58 -15.18 1.77
CA LYS A 51 -1.85 -14.29 0.64
C LYS A 51 -1.22 -14.89 -0.61
N ILE A 52 -2.05 -15.14 -1.64
CA ILE A 52 -1.61 -15.50 -2.99
C ILE A 52 -1.93 -14.31 -3.87
N ALA A 53 -0.94 -13.86 -4.66
CA ALA A 53 -1.10 -12.70 -5.52
C ALA A 53 -0.39 -12.88 -6.86
N ALA A 54 -0.99 -12.27 -7.89
CA ALA A 54 -0.38 -12.06 -9.19
C ALA A 54 -0.37 -10.56 -9.50
N GLU A 55 0.75 -10.07 -10.00
CA GLU A 55 0.97 -8.68 -10.37
C GLU A 55 1.50 -8.59 -11.80
N LEU A 56 1.04 -7.59 -12.53
CA LEU A 56 1.61 -7.16 -13.79
C LEU A 56 1.80 -5.66 -13.75
N ASN A 57 3.02 -5.22 -13.48
CA ASN A 57 3.39 -3.81 -13.51
C ASN A 57 4.08 -3.49 -14.84
N GLY A 58 3.89 -2.29 -15.35
CA GLY A 58 4.51 -1.85 -16.58
C GLY A 58 4.75 -0.35 -16.62
N SER A 59 5.61 0.06 -17.56
CA SER A 59 5.77 1.45 -17.92
C SER A 59 5.95 1.60 -19.42
N TYR A 60 5.47 2.73 -19.92
CA TYR A 60 5.64 3.18 -21.30
C TYR A 60 6.32 4.53 -21.31
N THR A 61 7.48 4.62 -22.00
CA THR A 61 8.23 5.88 -22.15
C THR A 61 7.91 6.49 -23.50
N SER A 62 7.52 7.78 -23.51
CA SER A 62 7.21 8.54 -24.72
C SER A 62 7.86 9.94 -24.65
N ASN A 63 7.74 10.72 -25.71
CA ASN A 63 8.18 12.12 -25.71
C ASN A 63 7.33 12.99 -24.75
N ALA A 64 6.11 12.56 -24.40
CA ALA A 64 5.24 13.28 -23.47
C ALA A 64 5.53 12.93 -22.00
N GLY A 65 6.36 11.94 -21.74
CA GLY A 65 6.70 11.51 -20.39
C GLY A 65 6.69 10.00 -20.22
N VAL A 66 6.57 9.55 -18.97
CA VAL A 66 6.54 8.14 -18.61
C VAL A 66 5.19 7.80 -17.99
N THR A 67 4.48 6.86 -18.60
CA THR A 67 3.23 6.30 -18.07
C THR A 67 3.53 5.03 -17.31
N GLY A 68 3.22 4.97 -16.03
CA GLY A 68 3.23 3.76 -15.20
C GLY A 68 1.82 3.19 -15.11
N PHE A 69 1.71 1.87 -15.16
CA PHE A 69 0.43 1.17 -15.00
C PHE A 69 0.64 -0.21 -14.40
N GLY A 70 -0.38 -0.75 -13.77
CA GLY A 70 -0.31 -2.09 -13.23
C GLY A 70 -1.62 -2.63 -12.72
N LEU A 71 -1.65 -3.94 -12.62
CA LEU A 71 -2.75 -4.71 -12.05
C LEU A 71 -2.17 -5.68 -11.01
N GLU A 72 -2.68 -5.61 -9.79
CA GLU A 72 -2.47 -6.65 -8.76
C GLU A 72 -3.79 -7.33 -8.47
N THR A 73 -3.79 -8.64 -8.38
CA THR A 73 -4.92 -9.43 -7.91
C THR A 73 -4.45 -10.38 -6.83
N ALA A 74 -5.11 -10.38 -5.69
CA ALA A 74 -4.72 -11.16 -4.53
C ALA A 74 -5.92 -11.81 -3.84
N LYS A 75 -5.70 -12.99 -3.27
CA LYS A 75 -6.61 -13.61 -2.32
C LYS A 75 -5.91 -13.77 -0.98
N VAL A 76 -6.54 -13.25 0.06
CA VAL A 76 -6.12 -13.40 1.47
C VAL A 76 -7.08 -14.39 2.13
N VAL A 77 -6.53 -15.40 2.80
CA VAL A 77 -7.30 -16.39 3.57
C VAL A 77 -6.72 -16.41 4.98
N LEU A 78 -7.58 -16.26 5.96
CA LEU A 78 -7.25 -16.35 7.38
C LEU A 78 -7.98 -17.54 7.97
N SER A 79 -7.25 -18.40 8.71
CA SER A 79 -7.81 -19.39 9.61
C SER A 79 -7.38 -19.07 11.05
N SER A 80 -8.33 -18.96 11.94
CA SER A 80 -8.07 -18.52 13.31
C SER A 80 -9.10 -19.09 14.28
N ASN A 81 -8.61 -19.59 15.43
CA ASN A 81 -9.47 -20.05 16.51
C ASN A 81 -10.22 -18.92 17.24
N ASN A 82 -9.78 -17.65 17.09
CA ASN A 82 -10.43 -16.49 17.71
C ASN A 82 -11.25 -15.67 16.70
N LEU A 83 -10.68 -15.43 15.48
CA LEU A 83 -11.29 -14.60 14.45
C LEU A 83 -12.20 -15.40 13.50
N GLY A 84 -12.18 -16.76 13.58
CA GLY A 84 -12.83 -17.63 12.61
C GLY A 84 -12.11 -17.71 11.27
N ASP A 85 -12.73 -18.37 10.31
CA ASP A 85 -12.23 -18.51 8.94
C ASP A 85 -12.76 -17.36 8.08
N ASN A 86 -11.84 -16.56 7.56
CA ASN A 86 -12.15 -15.38 6.77
C ASN A 86 -11.38 -15.39 5.46
N ASN A 87 -11.94 -14.75 4.45
CA ASN A 87 -11.21 -14.52 3.21
C ASN A 87 -11.59 -13.17 2.59
N ARG A 88 -10.66 -12.59 1.83
CA ARG A 88 -10.83 -11.35 1.10
C ARG A 88 -10.14 -11.45 -0.25
N PHE A 89 -10.86 -11.14 -1.30
CA PHE A 89 -10.29 -10.92 -2.62
C PHE A 89 -10.05 -9.44 -2.80
N VAL A 90 -8.87 -9.09 -3.35
CA VAL A 90 -8.46 -7.71 -3.61
C VAL A 90 -7.93 -7.63 -5.04
N SER A 91 -8.38 -6.64 -5.79
CA SER A 91 -7.83 -6.35 -7.12
C SER A 91 -7.62 -4.85 -7.26
N THR A 92 -6.39 -4.44 -7.62
CA THR A 92 -6.00 -3.04 -7.78
C THR A 92 -5.49 -2.80 -9.19
N LEU A 93 -6.09 -1.85 -9.86
CA LEU A 93 -5.59 -1.27 -11.12
C LEU A 93 -5.04 0.11 -10.80
N PHE A 94 -3.80 0.43 -11.24
CA PHE A 94 -3.27 1.77 -11.12
C PHE A 94 -2.80 2.32 -12.47
N LEU A 95 -2.85 3.65 -12.58
CA LEU A 95 -2.33 4.43 -13.70
C LEU A 95 -1.74 5.71 -13.16
N GLU A 96 -0.54 6.05 -13.62
CA GLU A 96 0.13 7.31 -13.34
C GLU A 96 0.84 7.82 -14.60
N HIS A 97 1.05 9.12 -14.69
CA HIS A 97 1.79 9.68 -15.80
C HIS A 97 2.71 10.81 -15.32
N ARG A 98 4.02 10.59 -15.45
CA ARG A 98 5.04 11.58 -15.13
C ARG A 98 5.37 12.43 -16.34
N VAL A 99 5.17 13.74 -16.21
CA VAL A 99 5.56 14.75 -17.19
C VAL A 99 6.71 15.58 -16.64
N GLU A 100 7.74 15.79 -17.45
CA GLU A 100 8.86 16.69 -17.14
C GLU A 100 8.79 17.92 -18.03
N LEU A 101 8.77 19.11 -17.42
CA LEU A 101 8.64 20.40 -18.08
C LEU A 101 9.84 21.31 -17.76
N PHE A 102 10.00 22.40 -18.52
CA PHE A 102 11.04 23.43 -18.31
C PHE A 102 12.45 22.83 -18.19
N ASN A 103 12.87 22.05 -19.19
CA ASN A 103 14.15 21.33 -19.20
C ASN A 103 14.33 20.43 -17.95
N LYS A 104 13.26 19.72 -17.57
CA LYS A 104 13.18 18.79 -16.42
C LYS A 104 13.23 19.45 -15.04
N LYS A 105 13.13 20.78 -14.97
CA LYS A 105 13.06 21.47 -13.68
C LYS A 105 11.74 21.24 -12.94
N LEU A 106 10.66 21.02 -13.65
CA LEU A 106 9.34 20.72 -13.08
C LEU A 106 8.94 19.30 -13.46
N ASP A 107 8.69 18.46 -12.49
CA ASP A 107 8.07 17.15 -12.66
C ASP A 107 6.67 17.15 -12.01
N ILE A 108 5.69 16.59 -12.72
CA ILE A 108 4.31 16.42 -12.24
C ILE A 108 3.90 14.99 -12.54
N THR A 109 3.40 14.29 -11.51
CA THR A 109 2.95 12.91 -11.65
C THR A 109 1.55 12.75 -11.06
N PRO A 110 0.48 13.05 -11.82
CA PRO A 110 -0.87 12.63 -11.45
C PRO A 110 -1.00 11.11 -11.55
N GLY A 111 -1.79 10.55 -10.66
CA GLY A 111 -2.05 9.12 -10.64
C GLY A 111 -3.37 8.77 -9.95
N VAL A 112 -3.86 7.58 -10.24
CA VAL A 112 -5.03 7.00 -9.58
C VAL A 112 -4.86 5.49 -9.46
N ALA A 113 -5.21 4.93 -8.29
CA ALA A 113 -5.42 3.51 -8.13
C ALA A 113 -6.91 3.25 -7.86
N LEU A 114 -7.46 2.23 -8.52
CA LEU A 114 -8.80 1.72 -8.31
C LEU A 114 -8.69 0.34 -7.68
N THR A 115 -9.18 0.18 -6.46
CA THR A 115 -9.12 -1.08 -5.74
C THR A 115 -10.51 -1.61 -5.46
N TYR A 116 -10.72 -2.86 -5.79
CA TYR A 116 -11.89 -3.65 -5.43
C TYR A 116 -11.55 -4.58 -4.25
N PHE A 117 -12.39 -4.56 -3.23
CA PHE A 117 -12.41 -5.52 -2.13
C PHE A 117 -13.71 -6.31 -2.16
N SER A 118 -13.65 -7.63 -2.00
CA SER A 118 -14.84 -8.48 -2.03
C SER A 118 -15.90 -8.12 -0.99
N ASP A 119 -15.47 -7.60 0.16
CA ASP A 119 -16.29 -7.22 1.30
C ASP A 119 -16.64 -5.73 1.33
N PHE A 120 -15.77 -4.83 0.86
CA PHE A 120 -15.96 -3.38 0.93
C PHE A 120 -16.19 -2.70 -0.43
N LYS A 121 -16.20 -3.45 -1.55
CA LYS A 121 -16.44 -2.96 -2.92
C LYS A 121 -15.29 -2.09 -3.46
N PHE A 122 -15.59 -0.95 -4.10
CA PHE A 122 -14.63 -0.15 -4.86
C PHE A 122 -14.18 1.10 -4.12
N PHE A 123 -12.88 1.38 -4.20
CA PHE A 123 -12.26 2.61 -3.73
C PHE A 123 -11.35 3.19 -4.80
N ALA A 124 -11.32 4.52 -4.90
CA ALA A 124 -10.40 5.26 -5.77
C ALA A 124 -9.40 6.05 -4.91
N PHE A 125 -8.13 5.94 -5.25
CA PHE A 125 -7.01 6.59 -4.59
C PHE A 125 -6.35 7.58 -5.57
N PRO A 126 -6.97 8.74 -5.87
CA PRO A 126 -6.34 9.76 -6.67
C PRO A 126 -5.25 10.47 -5.89
N GLY A 127 -4.20 10.86 -6.61
CA GLY A 127 -3.11 11.62 -6.05
C GLY A 127 -2.31 12.35 -7.12
N VAL A 128 -1.49 13.29 -6.68
CA VAL A 128 -0.54 13.99 -7.54
C VAL A 128 0.72 14.32 -6.75
N ASP A 129 1.86 14.06 -7.38
CA ASP A 129 3.18 14.49 -6.92
C ASP A 129 3.68 15.61 -7.83
N VAL A 130 4.30 16.63 -7.23
CA VAL A 130 4.91 17.75 -7.95
C VAL A 130 6.30 17.98 -7.36
N GLY A 131 7.28 18.16 -8.23
CA GLY A 131 8.65 18.51 -7.85
C GLY A 131 9.18 19.64 -8.70
N TYR A 132 9.81 20.63 -8.08
CA TYR A 132 10.43 21.75 -8.80
C TYR A 132 11.87 21.97 -8.34
N GLU A 133 12.81 21.90 -9.27
CA GLU A 133 14.22 22.18 -9.06
C GLU A 133 14.45 23.69 -9.10
N LEU A 134 14.52 24.32 -7.91
CA LEU A 134 14.82 25.74 -7.76
C LEU A 134 16.26 26.04 -8.16
N LEU A 135 17.20 25.21 -7.72
CA LEU A 135 18.63 25.21 -7.99
C LEU A 135 19.08 23.78 -8.26
N ASP A 136 20.26 23.57 -8.83
CA ASP A 136 20.80 22.23 -9.13
C ASP A 136 20.88 21.31 -7.91
N ASN A 137 20.94 21.88 -6.71
CA ASN A 137 21.05 21.17 -5.46
C ASN A 137 19.84 21.38 -4.53
N LEU A 138 18.80 22.10 -4.95
CA LEU A 138 17.64 22.46 -4.14
C LEU A 138 16.35 22.17 -4.87
N LYS A 139 15.58 21.20 -4.37
CA LYS A 139 14.26 20.81 -4.91
C LYS A 139 13.17 21.10 -3.88
N VAL A 140 12.12 21.77 -4.32
CA VAL A 140 10.85 21.88 -3.60
C VAL A 140 9.93 20.77 -4.14
N TYR A 141 9.18 20.12 -3.27
CA TYR A 141 8.23 19.10 -3.67
C TYR A 141 6.94 19.19 -2.86
N GLY A 142 5.88 18.65 -3.41
CA GLY A 142 4.60 18.50 -2.73
C GLY A 142 3.85 17.31 -3.26
N ASN A 143 3.01 16.74 -2.41
CA ASN A 143 2.07 15.68 -2.79
C ASN A 143 0.70 15.90 -2.17
N LEU A 144 -0.31 15.45 -2.89
CA LEU A 144 -1.71 15.45 -2.45
C LEU A 144 -2.31 14.09 -2.80
N GLY A 145 -3.08 13.49 -1.91
CA GLY A 145 -3.73 12.23 -2.23
C GLY A 145 -4.75 11.78 -1.21
N TYR A 146 -5.68 10.94 -1.69
CA TYR A 146 -6.61 10.21 -0.86
C TYR A 146 -6.10 8.82 -0.55
N THR A 147 -6.26 8.39 0.70
CA THR A 147 -5.97 7.03 1.17
C THR A 147 -7.17 6.47 1.92
N TYR A 148 -7.30 5.14 1.93
CA TYR A 148 -8.31 4.44 2.72
C TYR A 148 -7.63 3.33 3.51
N ARG A 149 -8.06 3.12 4.75
CA ARG A 149 -7.72 1.95 5.54
C ARG A 149 -8.96 1.07 5.64
N ILE A 150 -8.87 -0.11 5.05
CA ILE A 150 -9.95 -1.10 5.13
C ILE A 150 -9.83 -1.83 6.48
N PRO A 151 -10.93 -2.03 7.22
CA PRO A 151 -10.91 -2.80 8.47
C PRO A 151 -10.25 -4.16 8.29
N THR A 152 -9.38 -4.52 9.22
CA THR A 152 -8.74 -5.84 9.24
C THR A 152 -9.71 -6.90 9.75
N PHE A 153 -9.41 -8.17 9.56
CA PHE A 153 -10.21 -9.24 10.15
C PHE A 153 -10.21 -9.19 11.68
N THR A 154 -9.16 -8.65 12.30
CA THR A 154 -9.11 -8.41 13.74
C THR A 154 -10.08 -7.32 14.15
N ASP A 155 -10.08 -6.18 13.46
CA ASP A 155 -11.01 -5.07 13.75
C ASP A 155 -12.48 -5.53 13.67
N LEU A 156 -12.79 -6.45 12.73
CA LEU A 156 -14.15 -6.92 12.48
C LEU A 156 -14.59 -8.07 13.40
N ASN A 157 -13.69 -9.01 13.73
CA ASN A 157 -14.10 -10.33 14.28
C ASN A 157 -13.47 -10.66 15.63
N TYR A 158 -12.59 -9.84 16.19
CA TYR A 158 -11.90 -10.15 17.43
C TYR A 158 -12.87 -10.37 18.59
N LYS A 159 -12.58 -11.37 19.42
CA LYS A 159 -13.39 -11.70 20.61
C LYS A 159 -12.49 -11.98 21.80
N SER A 160 -12.65 -11.15 22.83
CA SER A 160 -12.05 -11.37 24.15
C SER A 160 -13.04 -10.94 25.24
N PRO A 161 -12.79 -11.26 26.53
CA PRO A 161 -13.67 -10.82 27.62
C PRO A 161 -13.91 -9.32 27.70
N ASN A 162 -12.91 -8.50 27.25
CA ASN A 162 -12.92 -7.05 27.41
C ASN A 162 -13.01 -6.29 26.07
N THR A 163 -12.90 -6.98 24.93
CA THR A 163 -12.86 -6.34 23.61
C THR A 163 -13.57 -7.22 22.59
N ILE A 164 -14.48 -6.63 21.84
CA ILE A 164 -15.22 -7.29 20.77
C ILE A 164 -15.03 -6.45 19.51
N GLY A 165 -14.64 -7.10 18.40
CA GLY A 165 -14.56 -6.49 17.09
C GLY A 165 -15.94 -6.03 16.61
N ASN A 166 -15.94 -5.04 15.74
CA ASN A 166 -17.17 -4.48 15.17
C ASN A 166 -17.28 -4.85 13.68
N PRO A 167 -18.20 -5.73 13.28
CA PRO A 167 -18.38 -6.12 11.89
C PRO A 167 -18.94 -5.00 11.00
N ASP A 168 -19.52 -3.94 11.59
CA ASP A 168 -20.14 -2.82 10.89
C ASP A 168 -19.17 -1.64 10.70
N LEU A 169 -17.86 -1.83 10.94
CA LEU A 169 -16.86 -0.80 10.70
C LEU A 169 -16.80 -0.39 9.24
N GLU A 170 -16.82 0.92 9.02
CA GLU A 170 -16.60 1.51 7.71
C GLU A 170 -15.10 1.77 7.48
N PRO A 171 -14.65 1.76 6.20
CA PRO A 171 -13.27 2.10 5.88
C PRO A 171 -12.92 3.54 6.28
N GLU A 172 -11.77 3.69 6.96
CA GLU A 172 -11.19 4.99 7.24
C GLU A 172 -10.76 5.66 5.93
N LYS A 173 -11.12 6.93 5.75
CA LYS A 173 -10.72 7.75 4.62
C LYS A 173 -9.85 8.90 5.11
N ALA A 174 -8.71 9.11 4.47
CA ALA A 174 -7.83 10.23 4.76
C ALA A 174 -7.45 11.01 3.50
N PHE A 175 -7.43 12.33 3.61
CA PHE A 175 -6.81 13.24 2.65
C PHE A 175 -5.50 13.74 3.23
N SER A 176 -4.40 13.44 2.55
CA SER A 176 -3.05 13.79 2.96
C SER A 176 -2.46 14.83 2.02
N GLN A 177 -1.72 15.77 2.59
CA GLN A 177 -1.02 16.84 1.90
C GLN A 177 0.35 16.98 2.51
N GLU A 178 1.37 17.10 1.68
CA GLU A 178 2.74 17.34 2.11
C GLU A 178 3.40 18.38 1.20
N ILE A 179 4.21 19.25 1.77
CA ILE A 179 5.13 20.13 1.06
C ILE A 179 6.49 20.07 1.77
N GLY A 180 7.57 19.99 0.97
CA GLY A 180 8.89 19.87 1.54
C GLY A 180 9.97 20.40 0.60
N VAL A 181 11.17 20.46 1.17
CA VAL A 181 12.39 20.90 0.51
C VAL A 181 13.46 19.84 0.68
N LYS A 182 14.17 19.50 -0.41
CA LYS A 182 15.35 18.64 -0.42
C LYS A 182 16.56 19.45 -0.86
N TRP A 183 17.58 19.47 -0.02
CA TRP A 183 18.85 20.11 -0.32
C TRP A 183 19.98 19.07 -0.32
N ASN A 184 20.55 18.83 -1.50
CA ASN A 184 21.55 17.79 -1.72
C ASN A 184 22.88 18.44 -2.07
N THR A 185 23.92 18.15 -1.28
CA THR A 185 25.29 18.58 -1.55
C THR A 185 26.21 17.37 -1.62
N VAL A 186 27.46 17.58 -2.03
CA VAL A 186 28.47 16.51 -2.05
C VAL A 186 28.73 15.92 -0.64
N ARG A 187 28.47 16.69 0.44
CA ARG A 187 28.80 16.32 1.81
C ARG A 187 27.61 15.91 2.65
N PHE A 188 26.41 16.41 2.35
CA PHE A 188 25.21 16.13 3.13
C PHE A 188 23.94 16.25 2.30
N ASN A 189 22.93 15.54 2.72
CA ASN A 189 21.57 15.59 2.21
C ASN A 189 20.61 15.98 3.33
N VAL A 190 19.84 17.02 3.13
CA VAL A 190 18.84 17.51 4.10
C VAL A 190 17.47 17.48 3.44
N SER A 191 16.47 16.98 4.16
CA SER A 191 15.07 17.03 3.76
C SER A 191 14.23 17.54 4.91
N VAL A 192 13.40 18.54 4.67
CA VAL A 192 12.44 19.09 5.62
C VAL A 192 11.07 19.10 4.96
N ALA A 193 10.06 18.61 5.64
CA ALA A 193 8.70 18.60 5.14
C ALA A 193 7.70 18.97 6.24
N VAL A 194 6.58 19.54 5.81
CA VAL A 194 5.38 19.75 6.61
C VAL A 194 4.25 18.98 5.96
N PHE A 195 3.51 18.25 6.75
CA PHE A 195 2.36 17.48 6.28
C PHE A 195 1.11 17.75 7.11
N ASN A 196 -0.03 17.59 6.46
CA ASN A 196 -1.34 17.60 7.09
C ASN A 196 -2.14 16.38 6.61
N ARG A 197 -2.85 15.73 7.53
CA ARG A 197 -3.72 14.59 7.23
C ARG A 197 -5.05 14.78 7.94
N ASN A 198 -6.11 14.80 7.15
CA ASN A 198 -7.50 14.84 7.66
C ASN A 198 -8.12 13.46 7.47
N SER A 199 -8.45 12.78 8.56
CA SER A 199 -9.04 11.45 8.55
C SER A 199 -10.48 11.48 9.04
N ASN A 200 -11.35 10.66 8.43
CA ASN A 200 -12.72 10.41 8.84
C ASN A 200 -12.92 8.91 9.08
N HIS A 201 -13.85 8.54 9.97
CA HIS A 201 -14.15 7.14 10.35
C HIS A 201 -12.90 6.42 10.86
N LEU A 202 -12.18 7.05 11.81
CA LEU A 202 -11.01 6.43 12.44
C LEU A 202 -11.39 5.09 13.06
N ILE A 203 -10.58 4.08 12.78
CA ILE A 203 -10.70 2.73 13.35
C ILE A 203 -9.73 2.67 14.54
N ASP A 204 -10.29 2.67 15.77
CA ASP A 204 -9.58 2.58 17.04
C ASP A 204 -9.51 1.13 17.55
#